data_09f68134581d23816328e32ae142df22
#
_entry.id   09f68134581d23816328e32ae142df22
#
_cell.length_a   1.000
_cell.length_b   1.000
_cell.length_c   1.000
_cell.angle_alpha   90.00
_cell.angle_beta   90.00
_cell.angle_gamma   90.00
#
_symmetry.space_group_name_H-M   'P 1'
#
loop_
_entity.id
_entity.type
_entity.pdbx_description
1 polymer ?
#
loop_
_entity_poly.entity_id
_entity_poly.type
_entity_poly.pdbx_seq_one_letter_code
_entity_poly.pdbx_strand_id
1 'polypeptide(L)'
;MKKTMKNTFRLGAVAALAAISMLSARNADACTRVIYQGEDSLFVVGRSLDWKTPIPTNLYVYPAGMTKKGDAREGCVEWTSKYGAVYAVGYDGGITEGMNEKGLVINGLFCKGTVYVSPETEGRPPISLAMFVGWLLDMNATTDEVVAVLKKHDFTIGGATFDGGTVSTLHWGITDASGKTAYLEFDNGEVKIYDPGDIRAMTNDPQWPAMTAIVNYWDKIGGVHALPGTVSSPDRCVRANFFAHHVKKTADVDMAVSIGRSILVNASVPYTYEIESEPNISSTQWRSYAVPAAGRYYFDIVTNPGYYYVDLKECDLRPGAKVLKLDTSHTSDLVGNVTSKFKKSAPFTPMY
;
A
#
# COMPACT_ATOMS: atom_id res chain seq x y z
N MET A 1 -24.21 -11.69 -55.22
CA MET A 1 -24.39 -10.82 -54.02
C MET A 1 -24.49 -11.52 -52.67
N LYS A 2 -24.99 -12.76 -52.54
CA LYS A 2 -25.11 -13.43 -51.23
C LYS A 2 -23.80 -13.98 -50.60
N LYS A 3 -22.72 -14.16 -51.37
CA LYS A 3 -21.43 -14.70 -50.88
C LYS A 3 -20.55 -13.61 -50.21
N THR A 4 -20.65 -12.36 -50.63
CA THR A 4 -19.85 -11.25 -50.09
C THR A 4 -20.34 -10.77 -48.74
N MET A 5 -21.64 -10.85 -48.44
CA MET A 5 -22.21 -10.46 -47.14
C MET A 5 -21.84 -11.43 -46.02
N LYS A 6 -21.69 -12.73 -46.29
CA LYS A 6 -21.29 -13.73 -45.26
C LYS A 6 -19.83 -13.56 -44.79
N ASN A 7 -18.95 -13.07 -45.66
CA ASN A 7 -17.53 -12.86 -45.28
C ASN A 7 -17.33 -11.58 -44.49
N THR A 8 -18.10 -10.51 -44.75
CA THR A 8 -18.04 -9.27 -43.95
C THR A 8 -18.56 -9.48 -42.51
N PHE A 9 -19.59 -10.31 -42.32
CA PHE A 9 -20.10 -10.61 -41.01
C PHE A 9 -19.11 -11.49 -40.18
N ARG A 10 -18.37 -12.39 -40.85
CA ARG A 10 -17.35 -13.23 -40.17
C ARG A 10 -16.11 -12.41 -39.81
N LEU A 11 -15.66 -11.46 -40.64
CA LEU A 11 -14.54 -10.57 -40.29
C LEU A 11 -14.92 -9.60 -39.15
N GLY A 12 -16.14 -9.08 -39.17
CA GLY A 12 -16.64 -8.20 -38.08
C GLY A 12 -16.76 -8.93 -36.73
N ALA A 13 -17.22 -10.19 -36.74
CA ALA A 13 -17.32 -11.01 -35.52
C ALA A 13 -15.93 -11.42 -34.98
N VAL A 14 -14.98 -11.74 -35.86
CA VAL A 14 -13.60 -12.06 -35.45
C VAL A 14 -12.86 -10.81 -34.92
N ALA A 15 -13.07 -9.65 -35.54
CA ALA A 15 -12.52 -8.39 -35.05
C ALA A 15 -13.12 -7.95 -33.70
N ALA A 16 -14.43 -8.19 -33.49
CA ALA A 16 -15.08 -7.93 -32.21
C ALA A 16 -14.62 -8.89 -31.11
N LEU A 17 -14.44 -10.18 -31.43
CA LEU A 17 -13.86 -11.16 -30.48
C LEU A 17 -12.39 -10.87 -30.18
N ALA A 18 -11.59 -10.43 -31.16
CA ALA A 18 -10.21 -10.02 -30.94
C ALA A 18 -10.11 -8.72 -30.12
N ALA A 19 -11.04 -7.78 -30.29
CA ALA A 19 -11.11 -6.57 -29.46
C ALA A 19 -11.54 -6.88 -28.01
N ILE A 20 -12.42 -7.86 -27.82
CA ILE A 20 -12.83 -8.34 -26.49
C ILE A 20 -11.68 -9.11 -25.82
N SER A 21 -10.89 -9.89 -26.58
CA SER A 21 -9.72 -10.59 -26.03
C SER A 21 -8.54 -9.68 -25.70
N MET A 22 -8.41 -8.51 -26.35
CA MET A 22 -7.41 -7.49 -25.99
C MET A 22 -7.81 -6.70 -24.71
N LEU A 23 -9.07 -6.74 -24.31
CA LEU A 23 -9.55 -6.14 -23.04
C LEU A 23 -9.35 -7.06 -21.83
N SER A 24 -9.00 -8.34 -22.02
CA SER A 24 -8.94 -9.33 -20.97
C SER A 24 -7.53 -9.67 -20.43
N ALA A 25 -6.46 -9.11 -21.01
CA ALA A 25 -5.12 -9.25 -20.42
C ALA A 25 -4.86 -8.17 -19.35
N ARG A 26 -5.76 -8.06 -18.37
CA ARG A 26 -5.51 -7.27 -17.17
C ARG A 26 -4.89 -8.19 -16.14
N ASN A 27 -3.55 -8.17 -16.04
CA ASN A 27 -2.91 -8.69 -14.84
C ASN A 27 -3.60 -8.04 -13.63
N ALA A 28 -4.27 -8.85 -12.83
CA ALA A 28 -4.95 -8.37 -11.63
C ALA A 28 -3.89 -8.12 -10.53
N ASP A 29 -3.17 -7.01 -10.64
CA ASP A 29 -2.36 -6.54 -9.53
C ASP A 29 -3.32 -6.08 -8.43
N ALA A 30 -3.12 -6.59 -7.22
CA ALA A 30 -4.15 -6.50 -6.21
C ALA A 30 -3.56 -6.07 -4.86
N CYS A 31 -3.65 -4.79 -4.50
CA CYS A 31 -3.44 -4.32 -3.13
C CYS A 31 -4.70 -3.58 -2.67
N THR A 32 -4.99 -3.62 -1.38
CA THR A 32 -6.11 -2.87 -0.80
C THR A 32 -5.64 -2.14 0.43
N ARG A 33 -6.03 -0.89 0.57
CA ARG A 33 -5.91 -0.09 1.78
C ARG A 33 -7.31 0.31 2.23
N VAL A 34 -7.57 0.28 3.53
CA VAL A 34 -8.85 0.70 4.11
C VAL A 34 -8.62 1.39 5.45
N ILE A 35 -9.47 2.37 5.76
CA ILE A 35 -9.48 3.06 7.04
C ILE A 35 -10.76 2.68 7.76
N TYR A 36 -10.62 1.97 8.88
CA TYR A 36 -11.71 1.83 9.84
C TYR A 36 -11.66 3.01 10.81
N GLN A 37 -12.80 3.67 10.99
CA GLN A 37 -12.98 4.75 11.95
C GLN A 37 -13.79 4.25 13.14
N GLY A 38 -13.14 4.13 14.30
CA GLY A 38 -13.77 3.81 15.58
C GLY A 38 -14.39 5.02 16.28
N GLU A 39 -14.53 4.92 17.59
CA GLU A 39 -14.90 6.01 18.51
C GLU A 39 -13.65 6.75 19.00
N ASP A 40 -13.83 7.90 19.65
CA ASP A 40 -12.77 8.66 20.35
C ASP A 40 -11.48 8.87 19.52
N SER A 41 -11.64 9.17 18.23
CA SER A 41 -10.51 9.33 17.29
C SER A 41 -9.64 8.08 17.11
N LEU A 42 -10.18 6.90 17.38
CA LEU A 42 -9.52 5.64 17.08
C LEU A 42 -9.62 5.33 15.59
N PHE A 43 -8.48 5.17 14.94
CA PHE A 43 -8.39 4.74 13.55
C PHE A 43 -7.57 3.47 13.42
N VAL A 44 -7.98 2.59 12.51
CA VAL A 44 -7.18 1.46 12.05
C VAL A 44 -6.95 1.61 10.55
N VAL A 45 -5.71 1.74 10.17
CA VAL A 45 -5.30 1.79 8.77
C VAL A 45 -4.85 0.39 8.37
N GLY A 46 -5.70 -0.33 7.65
CA GLY A 46 -5.41 -1.68 7.17
C GLY A 46 -4.91 -1.66 5.72
N ARG A 47 -3.96 -2.56 5.40
CA ARG A 47 -3.47 -2.75 4.04
C ARG A 47 -3.21 -4.23 3.76
N SER A 48 -3.60 -4.74 2.58
CA SER A 48 -3.17 -6.03 2.05
C SER A 48 -2.13 -5.84 0.95
N LEU A 49 -1.01 -6.56 1.04
CA LEU A 49 -0.08 -6.71 -0.07
C LEU A 49 -0.47 -7.97 -0.84
N ASP A 50 -0.83 -7.75 -2.09
CA ASP A 50 -1.23 -8.82 -2.99
C ASP A 50 -0.27 -8.82 -4.18
N TRP A 51 0.33 -9.97 -4.47
CA TRP A 51 1.28 -10.11 -5.57
C TRP A 51 1.27 -11.53 -6.14
N LYS A 52 1.71 -11.68 -7.37
CA LYS A 52 1.75 -12.98 -8.10
C LYS A 52 2.81 -13.95 -7.59
N THR A 53 3.87 -13.43 -6.98
CA THR A 53 4.97 -14.21 -6.40
C THR A 53 5.16 -13.82 -4.94
N PRO A 54 5.72 -14.69 -4.09
CA PRO A 54 6.02 -14.34 -2.71
C PRO A 54 6.93 -13.12 -2.61
N ILE A 55 6.57 -12.18 -1.74
CA ILE A 55 7.40 -11.04 -1.36
C ILE A 55 7.82 -11.23 0.09
N PRO A 56 8.98 -11.84 0.35
CA PRO A 56 9.52 -11.95 1.71
C PRO A 56 9.61 -10.56 2.33
N THR A 57 8.93 -10.35 3.45
CA THR A 57 8.83 -9.03 4.07
C THR A 57 9.13 -9.14 5.56
N ASN A 58 10.17 -8.45 6.02
CA ASN A 58 10.55 -8.37 7.43
C ASN A 58 10.12 -7.04 8.03
N LEU A 59 9.93 -7.02 9.37
CA LEU A 59 9.67 -5.79 10.09
C LEU A 59 10.95 -5.23 10.69
N TYR A 60 11.18 -3.95 10.48
CA TYR A 60 12.30 -3.22 11.06
C TYR A 60 11.80 -2.07 11.92
N VAL A 61 12.41 -1.87 13.09
CA VAL A 61 12.21 -0.69 13.91
C VAL A 61 13.49 0.14 13.88
N TYR A 62 13.38 1.37 13.41
CA TYR A 62 14.47 2.32 13.31
C TYR A 62 14.29 3.44 14.33
N PRO A 63 15.34 3.82 15.08
CA PRO A 63 15.30 4.99 15.94
C PRO A 63 15.41 6.29 15.15
N ALA A 64 15.08 7.41 15.79
CA ALA A 64 15.40 8.74 15.31
C ALA A 64 16.92 9.01 15.27
N GLY A 65 17.34 10.08 14.58
CA GLY A 65 18.73 10.54 14.55
C GLY A 65 19.65 9.76 13.60
N MET A 66 19.09 8.91 12.73
CA MET A 66 19.86 8.17 11.74
C MET A 66 20.00 8.98 10.43
N THR A 67 21.24 9.18 9.98
CA THR A 67 21.50 9.75 8.65
C THR A 67 21.34 8.67 7.58
N LYS A 68 20.55 8.97 6.56
CA LYS A 68 20.20 8.06 5.47
C LYS A 68 20.35 8.75 4.12
N LYS A 69 20.57 7.93 3.09
CA LYS A 69 20.59 8.34 1.67
C LYS A 69 19.38 7.79 0.95
N GLY A 70 18.81 8.59 0.08
CA GLY A 70 17.62 8.22 -0.69
C GLY A 70 17.93 7.36 -1.92
N ASP A 71 19.14 7.43 -2.43
CA ASP A 71 19.54 6.75 -3.68
C ASP A 71 21.06 6.47 -3.67
N ALA A 72 21.52 5.59 -4.54
CA ALA A 72 22.96 5.36 -4.77
C ALA A 72 23.63 6.49 -5.56
N ARG A 73 22.86 7.28 -6.31
CA ARG A 73 23.37 8.36 -7.15
C ARG A 73 23.89 9.52 -6.31
N GLU A 74 24.97 10.17 -6.79
CA GLU A 74 25.50 11.39 -6.19
C GLU A 74 24.45 12.52 -6.25
N GLY A 75 24.42 13.36 -5.21
CA GLY A 75 23.44 14.45 -5.10
C GLY A 75 22.01 13.99 -4.79
N CYS A 76 21.83 12.73 -4.35
CA CYS A 76 20.52 12.23 -3.93
C CYS A 76 19.99 12.94 -2.68
N VAL A 77 18.70 12.75 -2.39
CA VAL A 77 18.09 13.21 -1.14
C VAL A 77 18.79 12.56 0.05
N GLU A 78 19.34 13.37 0.96
CA GLU A 78 19.93 12.90 2.22
C GLU A 78 19.20 13.54 3.39
N TRP A 79 18.99 12.78 4.48
CA TRP A 79 18.32 13.29 5.68
C TRP A 79 18.80 12.61 6.95
N THR A 80 18.58 13.26 8.07
CA THR A 80 18.67 12.65 9.39
C THR A 80 17.26 12.52 9.96
N SER A 81 16.87 11.29 10.30
CA SER A 81 15.50 11.00 10.76
C SER A 81 15.15 11.79 12.02
N LYS A 82 14.00 12.47 11.98
CA LYS A 82 13.42 13.18 13.15
C LYS A 82 12.67 12.22 14.06
N TYR A 83 12.08 11.18 13.48
CA TYR A 83 11.20 10.25 14.17
C TYR A 83 11.67 8.81 13.99
N GLY A 84 11.47 8.00 15.04
CA GLY A 84 11.59 6.56 14.94
C GLY A 84 10.35 5.96 14.30
N ALA A 85 10.52 4.82 13.63
CA ALA A 85 9.44 4.19 12.87
C ALA A 85 9.59 2.66 12.80
N VAL A 86 8.46 1.98 12.58
CA VAL A 86 8.43 0.61 12.08
C VAL A 86 8.20 0.62 10.58
N TYR A 87 8.96 -0.20 9.86
CA TYR A 87 8.83 -0.41 8.42
C TYR A 87 8.58 -1.87 8.09
N ALA A 88 7.68 -2.12 7.15
CA ALA A 88 7.62 -3.40 6.44
C ALA A 88 8.56 -3.31 5.22
N VAL A 89 9.60 -4.14 5.22
CA VAL A 89 10.67 -4.09 4.23
C VAL A 89 10.62 -5.34 3.37
N GLY A 90 10.23 -5.17 2.12
CA GLY A 90 10.17 -6.25 1.14
C GLY A 90 11.60 -6.62 0.67
N TYR A 91 11.86 -7.92 0.54
CA TYR A 91 13.16 -8.48 0.10
C TYR A 91 14.36 -7.99 0.92
N ASP A 92 14.15 -7.51 2.14
CA ASP A 92 15.15 -6.80 2.94
C ASP A 92 15.84 -5.65 2.19
N GLY A 93 15.16 -5.02 1.23
CA GLY A 93 15.74 -4.04 0.32
C GLY A 93 14.89 -2.82 0.01
N GLY A 94 13.58 -2.84 0.29
CA GLY A 94 12.70 -1.71 0.00
C GLY A 94 11.57 -1.55 1.00
N ILE A 95 11.36 -0.32 1.49
CA ILE A 95 10.26 0.01 2.42
C ILE A 95 8.95 0.09 1.63
N THR A 96 8.06 -0.87 1.87
CA THR A 96 6.74 -0.91 1.22
C THR A 96 5.73 -0.01 1.93
N GLU A 97 5.83 0.06 3.26
CA GLU A 97 4.95 0.83 4.13
C GLU A 97 5.51 0.92 5.54
N GLY A 98 4.86 1.68 6.40
CA GLY A 98 5.20 1.76 7.81
C GLY A 98 4.39 2.76 8.59
N MET A 99 4.73 2.86 9.88
CA MET A 99 4.19 3.85 10.82
C MET A 99 5.31 4.44 11.67
N ASN A 100 5.33 5.75 11.87
CA ASN A 100 6.27 6.37 12.79
C ASN A 100 5.68 6.58 14.19
N GLU A 101 6.51 6.98 15.14
CA GLU A 101 6.14 7.22 16.54
C GLU A 101 5.11 8.33 16.74
N LYS A 102 4.88 9.19 15.72
CA LYS A 102 3.84 10.22 15.73
C LYS A 102 2.50 9.71 15.19
N GLY A 103 2.45 8.46 14.74
CA GLY A 103 1.25 7.86 14.18
C GLY A 103 0.97 8.22 12.72
N LEU A 104 1.96 8.75 12.01
CA LEU A 104 1.88 8.88 10.56
C LEU A 104 2.05 7.50 9.92
N VAL A 105 1.11 7.11 9.06
CA VAL A 105 1.08 5.83 8.34
C VAL A 105 1.13 6.10 6.84
N ILE A 106 2.03 5.43 6.14
CA ILE A 106 2.15 5.52 4.68
C ILE A 106 2.19 4.12 4.10
N ASN A 107 1.33 3.84 3.13
CA ASN A 107 1.25 2.56 2.44
C ASN A 107 1.42 2.78 0.93
N GLY A 108 2.34 2.04 0.30
CA GLY A 108 2.50 1.99 -1.15
C GLY A 108 1.66 0.86 -1.76
N LEU A 109 0.94 1.15 -2.84
CA LEU A 109 0.15 0.19 -3.60
C LEU A 109 0.57 0.27 -5.07
N PHE A 110 0.54 -0.85 -5.78
CA PHE A 110 0.87 -0.87 -7.20
C PHE A 110 -0.20 -0.12 -8.02
N CYS A 111 0.25 0.72 -8.97
CA CYS A 111 -0.63 1.46 -9.89
C CYS A 111 0.05 1.60 -11.25
N LYS A 112 -0.47 0.93 -12.27
CA LYS A 112 0.08 0.96 -13.66
C LYS A 112 0.05 2.35 -14.29
N GLY A 113 -0.95 3.16 -13.88
CA GLY A 113 -1.09 4.53 -14.37
C GLY A 113 -0.02 5.49 -13.86
N THR A 114 0.83 5.08 -12.91
CA THR A 114 1.91 5.90 -12.39
C THR A 114 3.04 6.04 -13.42
N VAL A 115 3.45 7.27 -13.68
CA VAL A 115 4.59 7.61 -14.54
C VAL A 115 5.52 8.55 -13.79
N TYR A 116 6.72 8.07 -13.46
CA TYR A 116 7.79 8.92 -12.89
C TYR A 116 8.60 9.57 -14.01
N VAL A 117 9.19 10.71 -13.70
CA VAL A 117 10.17 11.34 -14.58
C VAL A 117 11.57 10.83 -14.24
N SER A 118 12.38 10.56 -15.25
CA SER A 118 13.75 10.12 -15.05
C SER A 118 14.57 11.17 -14.30
N PRO A 119 15.25 10.82 -13.20
CA PRO A 119 16.14 11.72 -12.47
C PRO A 119 17.21 12.38 -13.36
N GLU A 120 17.68 11.68 -14.38
CA GLU A 120 18.71 12.17 -15.30
C GLU A 120 18.24 13.35 -16.16
N THR A 121 16.93 13.46 -16.39
CA THR A 121 16.33 14.53 -17.21
C THR A 121 15.85 15.71 -16.41
N GLU A 122 15.56 15.54 -15.13
CA GLU A 122 14.92 16.57 -14.29
C GLU A 122 15.91 17.43 -13.52
N GLY A 123 17.12 16.92 -13.20
CA GLY A 123 18.14 17.65 -12.45
C GLY A 123 17.80 17.89 -10.97
N ARG A 124 16.70 17.35 -10.46
CA ARG A 124 16.33 17.37 -9.04
C ARG A 124 16.97 16.18 -8.31
N PRO A 125 17.26 16.30 -6.99
CA PRO A 125 17.81 15.22 -6.18
C PRO A 125 16.98 13.94 -6.32
N PRO A 126 17.58 12.79 -6.70
CA PRO A 126 16.85 11.53 -6.78
C PRO A 126 16.60 10.92 -5.40
N ILE A 127 15.46 10.24 -5.30
CA ILE A 127 15.15 9.31 -4.22
C ILE A 127 14.60 8.01 -4.82
N SER A 128 15.11 6.87 -4.39
CA SER A 128 14.63 5.58 -4.88
C SER A 128 13.27 5.23 -4.28
N LEU A 129 12.48 4.43 -5.00
CA LEU A 129 11.25 3.86 -4.46
C LEU A 129 11.49 3.08 -3.16
N ALA A 130 12.66 2.43 -3.03
CA ALA A 130 13.03 1.67 -1.84
C ALA A 130 13.09 2.52 -0.56
N MET A 131 13.38 3.82 -0.68
CA MET A 131 13.59 4.73 0.44
C MET A 131 12.52 5.82 0.58
N PHE A 132 11.68 6.03 -0.44
CA PHE A 132 10.72 7.13 -0.49
C PHE A 132 9.76 7.14 0.71
N VAL A 133 9.15 6.01 1.04
CA VAL A 133 8.24 5.90 2.21
C VAL A 133 9.00 6.16 3.50
N GLY A 134 10.22 5.64 3.64
CA GLY A 134 11.06 5.85 4.82
C GLY A 134 11.41 7.32 5.03
N TRP A 135 11.79 8.03 3.97
CA TRP A 135 12.06 9.47 4.03
C TRP A 135 10.86 10.27 4.53
N LEU A 136 9.67 10.00 3.97
CA LEU A 136 8.47 10.70 4.38
C LEU A 136 8.09 10.41 5.85
N LEU A 137 8.18 9.15 6.29
CA LEU A 137 7.91 8.75 7.69
C LEU A 137 8.94 9.32 8.67
N ASP A 138 10.21 9.34 8.27
CA ASP A 138 11.30 9.85 9.11
C ASP A 138 11.22 11.35 9.40
N MET A 139 10.69 12.11 8.43
CA MET A 139 10.80 13.57 8.45
C MET A 139 9.51 14.28 8.84
N ASN A 140 8.37 13.62 8.79
CA ASN A 140 7.06 14.24 8.95
C ASN A 140 6.24 13.55 10.07
N ALA A 141 5.45 14.32 10.80
CA ALA A 141 4.54 13.85 11.84
C ALA A 141 3.08 13.77 11.37
N THR A 142 2.71 14.58 10.37
CA THR A 142 1.32 14.76 9.93
C THR A 142 1.18 14.64 8.42
N THR A 143 -0.04 14.37 7.99
CA THR A 143 -0.40 14.36 6.56
C THR A 143 -0.15 15.73 5.93
N ASP A 144 -0.41 16.84 6.65
CA ASP A 144 -0.15 18.19 6.13
C ASP A 144 1.32 18.47 5.88
N GLU A 145 2.21 18.02 6.77
CA GLU A 145 3.65 18.12 6.57
C GLU A 145 4.11 17.36 5.34
N VAL A 146 3.62 16.11 5.15
CA VAL A 146 3.91 15.32 3.95
C VAL A 146 3.41 16.04 2.70
N VAL A 147 2.17 16.53 2.71
CA VAL A 147 1.59 17.27 1.57
C VAL A 147 2.41 18.52 1.25
N ALA A 148 2.93 19.23 2.26
CA ALA A 148 3.78 20.40 2.04
C ALA A 148 5.10 20.04 1.36
N VAL A 149 5.74 18.93 1.76
CA VAL A 149 6.95 18.40 1.11
C VAL A 149 6.66 17.99 -0.34
N LEU A 150 5.58 17.26 -0.57
CA LEU A 150 5.20 16.79 -1.90
C LEU A 150 4.86 17.93 -2.86
N LYS A 151 4.21 18.99 -2.37
CA LYS A 151 3.88 20.18 -3.17
C LYS A 151 5.10 20.99 -3.61
N LYS A 152 6.18 20.99 -2.83
CA LYS A 152 7.45 21.61 -3.27
C LYS A 152 8.03 20.86 -4.45
N HIS A 153 7.90 19.54 -4.46
CA HIS A 153 8.35 18.63 -5.51
C HIS A 153 9.79 18.93 -5.94
N ASP A 154 10.68 19.07 -4.97
CA ASP A 154 12.11 19.34 -5.16
C ASP A 154 12.96 18.06 -5.20
N PHE A 155 12.37 16.95 -5.59
CA PHE A 155 12.97 15.63 -5.73
C PHE A 155 12.43 14.92 -6.99
N THR A 156 13.10 13.86 -7.41
CA THR A 156 12.59 12.89 -8.41
C THR A 156 12.59 11.50 -7.86
N ILE A 157 11.64 10.65 -8.28
CA ILE A 157 11.61 9.25 -7.88
C ILE A 157 12.37 8.41 -8.90
N GLY A 158 13.45 7.76 -8.43
CA GLY A 158 14.14 6.71 -9.18
C GLY A 158 13.31 5.43 -9.15
N GLY A 159 12.93 4.92 -10.34
CA GLY A 159 12.23 3.65 -10.46
C GLY A 159 13.08 2.51 -9.89
N ALA A 160 12.44 1.53 -9.27
CA ALA A 160 13.05 0.27 -8.88
C ALA A 160 12.44 -0.87 -9.69
N THR A 161 13.25 -1.83 -10.06
CA THR A 161 12.80 -3.07 -10.68
C THR A 161 12.85 -4.19 -9.65
N PHE A 162 11.73 -4.91 -9.53
CA PHE A 162 11.60 -6.08 -8.68
C PHE A 162 11.24 -7.30 -9.53
N ASP A 163 11.40 -8.49 -8.98
CA ASP A 163 10.82 -9.72 -9.49
C ASP A 163 11.01 -9.93 -11.00
N GLY A 164 12.26 -10.08 -11.42
CA GLY A 164 12.59 -10.41 -12.81
C GLY A 164 12.49 -9.24 -13.80
N GLY A 165 12.57 -7.99 -13.33
CA GLY A 165 12.60 -6.79 -14.17
C GLY A 165 11.27 -6.05 -14.27
N THR A 166 10.27 -6.38 -13.46
CA THR A 166 9.03 -5.60 -13.37
C THR A 166 9.34 -4.21 -12.79
N VAL A 167 9.08 -3.17 -13.55
CA VAL A 167 9.18 -1.78 -13.05
C VAL A 167 8.09 -1.56 -12.01
N SER A 168 8.50 -1.12 -10.83
CA SER A 168 7.56 -0.81 -9.76
C SER A 168 6.97 0.58 -9.97
N THR A 169 5.68 0.63 -10.23
CA THR A 169 4.90 1.85 -10.32
C THR A 169 3.91 1.87 -9.17
N LEU A 170 4.03 2.85 -8.29
CA LEU A 170 3.26 2.92 -7.04
C LEU A 170 2.48 4.22 -6.93
N HIS A 171 1.41 4.17 -6.16
CA HIS A 171 0.74 5.31 -5.57
C HIS A 171 0.60 5.09 -4.05
N TRP A 172 0.34 6.13 -3.27
CA TRP A 172 0.43 6.04 -1.82
C TRP A 172 -0.78 6.60 -1.11
N GLY A 173 -1.20 5.88 -0.05
CA GLY A 173 -2.12 6.40 0.95
C GLY A 173 -1.36 6.86 2.18
N ILE A 174 -1.66 8.08 2.64
CA ILE A 174 -1.02 8.76 3.77
C ILE A 174 -2.12 9.07 4.78
N THR A 175 -1.94 8.69 6.05
CA THR A 175 -2.89 9.01 7.13
C THR A 175 -2.13 9.29 8.41
N ASP A 176 -2.46 10.34 9.12
CA ASP A 176 -1.87 10.66 10.42
C ASP A 176 -2.74 10.27 11.61
N ALA A 177 -2.26 10.52 12.83
CA ALA A 177 -2.94 10.17 14.07
C ALA A 177 -4.30 10.88 14.26
N SER A 178 -4.57 11.97 13.53
CA SER A 178 -5.87 12.63 13.53
C SER A 178 -6.90 11.95 12.61
N GLY A 179 -6.46 11.01 11.78
CA GLY A 179 -7.24 10.38 10.72
C GLY A 179 -7.25 11.19 9.41
N LYS A 180 -6.56 12.34 9.38
CA LYS A 180 -6.42 13.10 8.13
C LYS A 180 -5.70 12.28 7.10
N THR A 181 -6.28 12.19 5.90
CA THR A 181 -5.81 11.31 4.83
C THR A 181 -5.55 12.10 3.55
N ALA A 182 -4.51 11.72 2.82
CA ALA A 182 -4.24 12.15 1.47
C ALA A 182 -3.82 10.96 0.61
N TYR A 183 -4.15 10.99 -0.69
CA TYR A 183 -3.66 10.03 -1.67
C TYR A 183 -2.72 10.73 -2.64
N LEU A 184 -1.61 10.07 -2.93
CA LEU A 184 -0.54 10.56 -3.79
C LEU A 184 -0.42 9.68 -5.02
N GLU A 185 -0.49 10.30 -6.20
CA GLU A 185 -0.21 9.68 -7.49
C GLU A 185 0.83 10.51 -8.26
N PHE A 186 1.49 9.86 -9.21
CA PHE A 186 2.33 10.54 -10.20
C PHE A 186 1.73 10.34 -11.58
N ASP A 187 1.41 11.44 -12.25
CA ASP A 187 0.87 11.45 -13.60
C ASP A 187 1.79 12.25 -14.50
N ASN A 188 2.43 11.57 -15.46
CA ASN A 188 3.44 12.17 -16.35
C ASN A 188 4.53 12.95 -15.59
N GLY A 189 4.98 12.41 -14.45
CA GLY A 189 5.99 13.03 -13.59
C GLY A 189 5.47 14.12 -12.65
N GLU A 190 4.22 14.53 -12.78
CA GLU A 190 3.60 15.50 -11.88
C GLU A 190 3.04 14.84 -10.62
N VAL A 191 3.28 15.47 -9.48
CA VAL A 191 2.69 15.09 -8.20
C VAL A 191 1.21 15.46 -8.19
N LYS A 192 0.34 14.48 -8.02
CA LYS A 192 -1.11 14.64 -7.83
C LYS A 192 -1.47 14.23 -6.41
N ILE A 193 -2.04 15.16 -5.66
CA ILE A 193 -2.44 14.94 -4.26
C ILE A 193 -3.95 15.11 -4.19
N TYR A 194 -4.62 14.08 -3.67
CA TYR A 194 -6.06 14.04 -3.55
C TYR A 194 -6.48 13.97 -2.09
N ASP A 195 -7.50 14.76 -1.74
CA ASP A 195 -8.30 14.56 -0.54
C ASP A 195 -9.34 13.47 -0.87
N PRO A 196 -9.35 12.33 -0.19
CA PRO A 196 -10.31 11.27 -0.48
C PRO A 196 -11.74 11.60 -0.04
N GLY A 197 -11.96 12.69 0.70
CA GLY A 197 -13.27 13.00 1.27
C GLY A 197 -13.75 11.88 2.20
N ASP A 198 -14.93 11.34 1.91
CA ASP A 198 -15.51 10.24 2.69
C ASP A 198 -15.13 8.84 2.17
N ILE A 199 -14.34 8.72 1.10
CA ILE A 199 -13.90 7.43 0.59
C ILE A 199 -12.76 6.87 1.47
N ARG A 200 -13.01 5.74 2.12
CA ARG A 200 -12.12 5.11 3.11
C ARG A 200 -11.26 3.97 2.55
N ALA A 201 -11.35 3.72 1.26
CA ALA A 201 -10.60 2.66 0.61
C ALA A 201 -9.78 3.18 -0.56
N MET A 202 -8.62 2.57 -0.77
CA MET A 202 -7.74 2.77 -1.91
C MET A 202 -7.26 1.40 -2.38
N THR A 203 -7.27 1.18 -3.69
CA THR A 203 -6.77 -0.06 -4.28
C THR A 203 -5.75 0.27 -5.39
N ASN A 204 -5.67 -0.51 -6.44
CA ASN A 204 -4.76 -0.29 -7.56
C ASN A 204 -5.42 0.60 -8.64
N ASP A 205 -5.19 0.26 -9.92
CA ASP A 205 -5.87 0.94 -11.04
C ASP A 205 -7.40 0.82 -10.99
N PRO A 206 -8.12 1.81 -11.57
CA PRO A 206 -7.60 3.01 -12.21
C PRO A 206 -7.12 4.07 -11.22
N GLN A 207 -6.43 5.10 -11.71
CA GLN A 207 -6.03 6.27 -10.93
C GLN A 207 -7.23 6.94 -10.24
N TRP A 208 -6.95 7.69 -9.17
CA TRP A 208 -7.94 8.17 -8.19
C TRP A 208 -9.16 8.88 -8.78
N PRO A 209 -9.06 9.76 -9.79
CA PRO A 209 -10.26 10.41 -10.34
C PRO A 209 -11.26 9.41 -10.95
N ALA A 210 -10.77 8.39 -11.65
CA ALA A 210 -11.63 7.36 -12.23
C ALA A 210 -12.14 6.38 -11.15
N MET A 211 -11.31 6.02 -10.17
CA MET A 211 -11.72 5.20 -9.04
C MET A 211 -12.84 5.85 -8.24
N THR A 212 -12.72 7.15 -7.96
CA THR A 212 -13.76 7.94 -7.26
C THR A 212 -15.09 7.92 -8.01
N ALA A 213 -15.07 8.03 -9.34
CA ALA A 213 -16.29 7.95 -10.15
C ALA A 213 -16.97 6.58 -10.05
N ILE A 214 -16.20 5.49 -10.00
CA ILE A 214 -16.71 4.13 -9.84
C ILE A 214 -17.33 3.94 -8.45
N VAL A 215 -16.64 4.36 -7.38
CA VAL A 215 -17.18 4.27 -6.01
C VAL A 215 -18.48 5.05 -5.90
N ASN A 216 -18.52 6.29 -6.37
CA ASN A 216 -19.72 7.14 -6.34
C ASN A 216 -20.86 6.56 -7.17
N TYR A 217 -20.59 5.85 -8.27
CA TYR A 217 -21.61 5.16 -9.05
C TYR A 217 -22.25 4.03 -8.22
N TRP A 218 -21.46 3.18 -7.60
CA TRP A 218 -21.94 2.07 -6.79
C TRP A 218 -22.68 2.53 -5.52
N ASP A 219 -22.28 3.63 -4.91
CA ASP A 219 -23.00 4.22 -3.78
C ASP A 219 -24.44 4.60 -4.16
N LYS A 220 -24.68 4.95 -5.43
CA LYS A 220 -26.01 5.32 -5.91
C LYS A 220 -26.87 4.14 -6.32
N ILE A 221 -26.29 3.07 -6.88
CA ILE A 221 -27.05 1.98 -7.48
C ILE A 221 -27.02 0.67 -6.69
N GLY A 222 -26.03 0.48 -5.83
CA GLY A 222 -25.75 -0.76 -5.14
C GLY A 222 -26.15 -0.72 -3.66
N GLY A 223 -25.13 -0.62 -2.82
CA GLY A 223 -25.30 -0.55 -1.37
C GLY A 223 -25.69 -1.90 -0.77
N VAL A 224 -26.74 -1.89 0.06
CA VAL A 224 -27.17 -3.10 0.79
C VAL A 224 -27.79 -4.19 -0.11
N HIS A 225 -28.12 -3.86 -1.34
CA HIS A 225 -28.80 -4.79 -2.26
C HIS A 225 -27.82 -5.49 -3.22
N ALA A 226 -26.76 -4.83 -3.60
CA ALA A 226 -25.76 -5.38 -4.52
C ALA A 226 -24.40 -4.71 -4.32
N LEU A 227 -23.35 -5.51 -4.26
CA LEU A 227 -21.95 -5.06 -4.31
C LEU A 227 -21.21 -5.84 -5.38
N PRO A 228 -20.23 -5.22 -6.06
CA PRO A 228 -19.44 -5.93 -7.05
C PRO A 228 -18.56 -6.99 -6.36
N GLY A 229 -18.50 -8.21 -6.92
CA GLY A 229 -17.98 -9.40 -6.24
C GLY A 229 -16.63 -9.91 -6.72
N THR A 230 -16.03 -9.33 -7.78
CA THR A 230 -14.80 -9.86 -8.33
C THR A 230 -13.56 -9.42 -7.51
N VAL A 231 -12.40 -10.00 -7.83
CA VAL A 231 -11.12 -9.62 -7.25
C VAL A 231 -10.49 -8.39 -7.93
N SER A 232 -11.16 -7.81 -8.92
CA SER A 232 -10.68 -6.62 -9.61
C SER A 232 -10.47 -5.44 -8.65
N SER A 233 -9.54 -4.57 -8.97
CA SER A 233 -9.22 -3.41 -8.14
C SER A 233 -10.44 -2.53 -7.83
N PRO A 234 -11.27 -2.12 -8.81
CA PRO A 234 -12.44 -1.30 -8.53
C PRO A 234 -13.46 -2.00 -7.61
N ASP A 235 -13.72 -3.29 -7.86
CA ASP A 235 -14.68 -4.05 -7.07
C ASP A 235 -14.24 -4.18 -5.61
N ARG A 236 -12.95 -4.38 -5.37
CA ARG A 236 -12.37 -4.42 -4.00
C ARG A 236 -12.48 -3.06 -3.32
N CYS A 237 -12.22 -1.96 -4.05
CA CYS A 237 -12.34 -0.61 -3.52
C CYS A 237 -13.79 -0.32 -3.07
N VAL A 238 -14.76 -0.63 -3.92
CA VAL A 238 -16.19 -0.44 -3.61
C VAL A 238 -16.61 -1.25 -2.38
N ARG A 239 -16.25 -2.54 -2.31
CA ARG A 239 -16.58 -3.38 -1.14
C ARG A 239 -15.94 -2.89 0.14
N ALA A 240 -14.63 -2.60 0.11
CA ALA A 240 -13.90 -2.11 1.28
C ALA A 240 -14.47 -0.77 1.78
N ASN A 241 -14.77 0.17 0.86
CA ASN A 241 -15.40 1.43 1.20
C ASN A 241 -16.76 1.22 1.83
N PHE A 242 -17.62 0.41 1.21
CA PHE A 242 -18.95 0.12 1.73
C PHE A 242 -18.91 -0.45 3.15
N PHE A 243 -18.11 -1.50 3.37
CA PHE A 243 -18.02 -2.11 4.70
C PHE A 243 -17.41 -1.17 5.75
N ALA A 244 -16.43 -0.33 5.37
CA ALA A 244 -15.85 0.64 6.29
C ALA A 244 -16.87 1.66 6.83
N HIS A 245 -17.95 1.92 6.08
CA HIS A 245 -19.06 2.79 6.50
C HIS A 245 -20.17 2.08 7.27
N HIS A 246 -20.30 0.75 7.15
CA HIS A 246 -21.45 0.01 7.66
C HIS A 246 -21.15 -0.92 8.83
N VAL A 247 -19.92 -0.89 9.37
CA VAL A 247 -19.55 -1.59 10.60
C VAL A 247 -19.77 -0.72 11.83
N LYS A 248 -19.96 -1.36 12.99
CA LYS A 248 -20.08 -0.64 14.26
C LYS A 248 -18.76 0.02 14.65
N LYS A 249 -18.85 1.17 15.29
CA LYS A 249 -17.69 1.85 15.89
C LYS A 249 -17.43 1.26 17.29
N THR A 250 -16.18 1.36 17.74
CA THR A 250 -15.74 1.00 19.08
C THR A 250 -14.54 1.84 19.50
N ALA A 251 -14.37 2.04 20.80
CA ALA A 251 -13.16 2.62 21.40
C ALA A 251 -12.14 1.54 21.82
N ASP A 252 -12.51 0.26 21.80
CA ASP A 252 -11.62 -0.85 22.13
C ASP A 252 -10.66 -1.15 20.96
N VAL A 253 -9.36 -1.12 21.23
CA VAL A 253 -8.31 -1.27 20.20
C VAL A 253 -8.33 -2.66 19.56
N ASP A 254 -8.47 -3.71 20.33
CA ASP A 254 -8.40 -5.09 19.82
C ASP A 254 -9.65 -5.41 19.00
N MET A 255 -10.81 -4.91 19.42
CA MET A 255 -12.05 -4.98 18.64
C MET A 255 -11.94 -4.16 17.34
N ALA A 256 -11.38 -2.96 17.40
CA ALA A 256 -11.18 -2.10 16.22
C ALA A 256 -10.29 -2.79 15.19
N VAL A 257 -9.20 -3.40 15.61
CA VAL A 257 -8.31 -4.19 14.74
C VAL A 257 -9.05 -5.39 14.15
N SER A 258 -9.85 -6.09 14.95
CA SER A 258 -10.65 -7.24 14.48
C SER A 258 -11.67 -6.81 13.43
N ILE A 259 -12.35 -5.68 13.61
CA ILE A 259 -13.28 -5.10 12.63
C ILE A 259 -12.52 -4.69 11.37
N GLY A 260 -11.45 -3.90 11.49
CA GLY A 260 -10.62 -3.48 10.34
C GLY A 260 -10.08 -4.67 9.55
N ARG A 261 -9.64 -5.73 10.27
CA ARG A 261 -9.20 -6.98 9.66
C ARG A 261 -10.34 -7.66 8.88
N SER A 262 -11.55 -7.72 9.43
CA SER A 262 -12.69 -8.35 8.75
C SER A 262 -13.06 -7.63 7.44
N ILE A 263 -13.01 -6.29 7.42
CA ILE A 263 -13.22 -5.49 6.22
C ILE A 263 -12.15 -5.82 5.17
N LEU A 264 -10.87 -5.78 5.57
CA LEU A 264 -9.75 -6.00 4.67
C LEU A 264 -9.72 -7.43 4.10
N VAL A 265 -10.03 -8.44 4.92
CA VAL A 265 -10.13 -9.84 4.48
C VAL A 265 -11.19 -10.00 3.40
N ASN A 266 -12.33 -9.30 3.51
CA ASN A 266 -13.38 -9.33 2.50
C ASN A 266 -12.94 -8.71 1.16
N ALA A 267 -11.98 -7.79 1.18
CA ALA A 267 -11.39 -7.19 -0.02
C ALA A 267 -10.07 -7.86 -0.44
N SER A 268 -9.59 -8.85 0.28
CA SER A 268 -8.37 -9.60 -0.04
C SER A 268 -8.62 -10.60 -1.18
N VAL A 269 -7.55 -10.97 -1.88
CA VAL A 269 -7.57 -12.03 -2.88
C VAL A 269 -7.18 -13.35 -2.20
N PRO A 270 -7.96 -14.43 -2.35
CA PRO A 270 -7.63 -15.72 -1.77
C PRO A 270 -6.20 -16.16 -2.13
N TYR A 271 -5.47 -16.70 -1.15
CA TYR A 271 -4.11 -17.18 -1.39
C TYR A 271 -4.14 -18.34 -2.38
N THR A 272 -3.19 -18.34 -3.33
CA THR A 272 -3.14 -19.30 -4.46
C THR A 272 -4.35 -19.23 -5.40
N TYR A 273 -5.09 -18.12 -5.42
CA TYR A 273 -6.19 -17.93 -6.37
C TYR A 273 -5.65 -17.94 -7.80
N GLU A 274 -6.20 -18.83 -8.62
CA GLU A 274 -5.81 -19.02 -10.01
C GLU A 274 -7.02 -19.41 -10.84
N ILE A 275 -7.09 -18.91 -12.07
CA ILE A 275 -8.05 -19.36 -13.09
C ILE A 275 -7.30 -19.62 -14.39
N GLU A 276 -7.77 -20.59 -15.17
CA GLU A 276 -7.10 -21.06 -16.39
C GLU A 276 -6.80 -19.94 -17.40
N SER A 277 -7.72 -18.96 -17.53
CA SER A 277 -7.55 -17.81 -18.41
C SER A 277 -6.58 -16.76 -17.89
N GLU A 278 -6.26 -16.76 -16.58
CA GLU A 278 -5.41 -15.79 -15.92
C GLU A 278 -4.50 -16.48 -14.88
N PRO A 279 -3.47 -17.20 -15.33
CA PRO A 279 -2.66 -18.08 -14.46
C PRO A 279 -1.72 -17.34 -13.51
N ASN A 280 -1.62 -16.01 -13.58
CA ASN A 280 -0.72 -15.21 -12.74
C ASN A 280 -1.47 -14.11 -12.00
N ILE A 281 -2.66 -14.40 -11.51
CA ILE A 281 -3.42 -13.48 -10.67
C ILE A 281 -2.69 -13.29 -9.33
N SER A 282 -2.55 -12.03 -8.92
CA SER A 282 -2.00 -11.69 -7.62
C SER A 282 -2.89 -12.21 -6.50
N SER A 283 -2.30 -12.85 -5.48
CA SER A 283 -2.98 -13.24 -4.25
C SER A 283 -2.42 -12.50 -3.04
N THR A 284 -3.23 -12.36 -1.99
CA THR A 284 -2.79 -11.70 -0.76
C THR A 284 -1.67 -12.49 -0.10
N GLN A 285 -0.53 -11.85 0.12
CA GLN A 285 0.64 -12.43 0.78
C GLN A 285 0.60 -12.16 2.29
N TRP A 286 0.31 -10.92 2.65
CA TRP A 286 0.21 -10.48 4.04
C TRP A 286 -0.68 -9.22 4.17
N ARG A 287 -1.04 -8.89 5.40
CA ARG A 287 -1.79 -7.69 5.76
C ARG A 287 -1.12 -6.99 6.93
N SER A 288 -1.28 -5.68 6.97
CA SER A 288 -0.91 -4.84 8.12
C SER A 288 -2.11 -4.07 8.65
N TYR A 289 -2.04 -3.71 9.93
CA TYR A 289 -3.04 -2.86 10.58
C TYR A 289 -2.32 -1.91 11.51
N ALA A 290 -2.21 -0.64 11.11
CA ALA A 290 -1.63 0.39 11.95
C ALA A 290 -2.71 1.03 12.82
N VAL A 291 -2.41 1.19 14.12
CA VAL A 291 -3.28 1.85 15.10
C VAL A 291 -2.52 3.02 15.71
N PRO A 292 -2.56 4.22 15.08
CA PRO A 292 -1.77 5.39 15.50
C PRO A 292 -1.93 5.74 16.97
N ALA A 293 -3.15 5.81 17.46
CA ALA A 293 -3.45 6.17 18.87
C ALA A 293 -2.83 5.19 19.88
N ALA A 294 -2.76 3.91 19.53
CA ALA A 294 -2.14 2.88 20.37
C ALA A 294 -0.62 2.81 20.20
N GLY A 295 -0.06 3.30 19.08
CA GLY A 295 1.34 3.09 18.71
C GLY A 295 1.63 1.66 18.26
N ARG A 296 0.61 0.91 17.84
CA ARG A 296 0.73 -0.52 17.50
C ARG A 296 0.66 -0.73 16.00
N TYR A 297 1.58 -1.54 15.49
CA TYR A 297 1.61 -1.96 14.10
C TYR A 297 1.47 -3.48 14.03
N TYR A 298 0.30 -3.94 13.60
CA TYR A 298 -0.03 -5.35 13.47
C TYR A 298 0.37 -5.88 12.10
N PHE A 299 0.71 -7.18 12.04
CA PHE A 299 1.09 -7.87 10.82
C PHE A 299 0.44 -9.27 10.77
N ASP A 300 -0.07 -9.65 9.60
CA ASP A 300 -0.85 -10.87 9.36
C ASP A 300 -0.36 -11.52 8.06
N ILE A 301 0.50 -12.52 8.16
CA ILE A 301 0.92 -13.32 7.01
C ILE A 301 -0.14 -14.37 6.73
N VAL A 302 -0.65 -14.45 5.49
CA VAL A 302 -1.81 -15.30 5.16
C VAL A 302 -1.58 -16.79 5.36
N THR A 303 -0.33 -17.24 5.31
CA THR A 303 0.08 -18.64 5.59
C THR A 303 0.25 -18.93 7.07
N ASN A 304 0.12 -17.91 7.95
CA ASN A 304 0.15 -18.07 9.40
C ASN A 304 -1.27 -17.90 9.97
N PRO A 305 -1.78 -18.82 10.79
CA PRO A 305 -3.11 -18.70 11.38
C PRO A 305 -3.24 -17.57 12.41
N GLY A 306 -2.13 -17.08 12.98
CA GLY A 306 -2.09 -15.99 13.95
C GLY A 306 -1.70 -14.65 13.32
N TYR A 307 -2.05 -13.56 14.00
CA TYR A 307 -1.50 -12.23 13.72
C TYR A 307 -0.81 -11.69 14.98
N TYR A 308 0.11 -10.75 14.77
CA TYR A 308 0.97 -10.22 15.82
C TYR A 308 1.21 -8.73 15.63
N TYR A 309 1.74 -8.06 16.65
CA TYR A 309 2.06 -6.63 16.55
C TYR A 309 3.35 -6.28 17.29
N VAL A 310 3.97 -5.19 16.84
CA VAL A 310 4.97 -4.44 17.57
C VAL A 310 4.31 -3.21 18.19
N ASP A 311 4.62 -2.94 19.47
CA ASP A 311 4.23 -1.72 20.17
C ASP A 311 5.41 -0.74 20.15
N LEU A 312 5.29 0.36 19.42
CA LEU A 312 6.37 1.36 19.32
C LEU A 312 6.65 2.07 20.64
N LYS A 313 5.67 2.08 21.57
CA LYS A 313 5.86 2.65 22.91
C LYS A 313 6.80 1.80 23.79
N GLU A 314 6.97 0.53 23.45
CA GLU A 314 7.90 -0.39 24.12
C GLU A 314 9.29 -0.40 23.44
N CYS A 315 9.46 0.28 22.30
CA CYS A 315 10.72 0.36 21.57
C CYS A 315 11.56 1.57 21.99
N ASP A 316 12.89 1.41 22.07
CA ASP A 316 13.79 2.55 22.23
C ASP A 316 13.99 3.23 20.87
N LEU A 317 13.28 4.33 20.66
CA LEU A 317 13.30 5.11 19.42
C LEU A 317 14.20 6.36 19.50
N ARG A 318 14.94 6.54 20.63
CA ARG A 318 15.81 7.72 20.82
C ARG A 318 17.02 7.68 19.89
N PRO A 319 17.59 8.84 19.55
CA PRO A 319 18.84 8.90 18.79
C PRO A 319 19.94 8.05 19.45
N GLY A 320 20.63 7.25 18.64
CA GLY A 320 21.69 6.35 19.11
C GLY A 320 21.22 4.95 19.54
N ALA A 321 19.94 4.71 19.66
CA ALA A 321 19.40 3.36 19.83
C ALA A 321 19.72 2.46 18.63
N LYS A 322 19.60 1.15 18.80
CA LYS A 322 19.92 0.17 17.76
C LYS A 322 18.72 -0.09 16.87
N VAL A 323 18.97 -0.30 15.58
CA VAL A 323 17.99 -0.86 14.67
C VAL A 323 17.61 -2.26 15.15
N LEU A 324 16.32 -2.55 15.10
CA LEU A 324 15.75 -3.85 15.46
C LEU A 324 15.10 -4.47 14.23
N LYS A 325 15.19 -5.79 14.11
CA LYS A 325 14.55 -6.58 13.04
C LYS A 325 13.75 -7.73 13.64
N LEU A 326 12.56 -7.95 13.11
CA LEU A 326 11.79 -9.18 13.27
C LEU A 326 11.84 -9.95 11.95
N ASP A 327 12.42 -11.15 11.98
CA ASP A 327 12.35 -12.10 10.88
C ASP A 327 10.96 -12.74 10.86
N THR A 328 10.22 -12.55 9.80
CA THR A 328 8.86 -13.04 9.65
C THR A 328 8.78 -14.37 8.90
N SER A 329 9.90 -14.95 8.50
CA SER A 329 9.93 -16.24 7.79
C SER A 329 9.56 -17.44 8.66
N HIS A 330 9.72 -17.31 9.98
CA HIS A 330 9.40 -18.33 10.98
C HIS A 330 8.20 -17.86 11.82
N THR A 331 6.99 -18.19 11.39
CA THR A 331 5.76 -17.59 11.92
C THR A 331 5.08 -18.38 13.03
N SER A 332 5.47 -19.64 13.29
CA SER A 332 4.73 -20.55 14.20
C SER A 332 4.57 -20.01 15.62
N ASP A 333 5.46 -19.13 16.07
CA ASP A 333 5.46 -18.54 17.41
C ASP A 333 5.22 -17.01 17.42
N LEU A 334 4.86 -16.44 16.27
CA LEU A 334 4.53 -15.02 16.16
C LEU A 334 3.02 -14.80 16.35
N VAL A 335 2.62 -14.50 17.59
CA VAL A 335 1.23 -14.21 17.97
C VAL A 335 1.21 -13.11 19.03
N GLY A 336 0.25 -12.20 18.95
CA GLY A 336 0.06 -11.13 19.93
C GLY A 336 1.20 -10.10 19.95
N ASN A 337 1.59 -9.61 21.11
CA ASN A 337 2.73 -8.67 21.22
C ASN A 337 4.06 -9.40 21.02
N VAL A 338 4.76 -9.07 19.94
CA VAL A 338 6.07 -9.64 19.60
C VAL A 338 7.21 -8.62 19.73
N THR A 339 6.99 -7.48 20.36
CA THR A 339 8.00 -6.42 20.50
C THR A 339 9.31 -6.94 21.08
N SER A 340 9.25 -7.80 22.08
CA SER A 340 10.44 -8.42 22.70
C SER A 340 11.16 -9.45 21.82
N LYS A 341 10.55 -9.90 20.72
CA LYS A 341 11.15 -10.85 19.76
C LYS A 341 12.01 -10.17 18.70
N PHE A 342 11.92 -8.85 18.58
CA PHE A 342 12.82 -8.09 17.72
C PHE A 342 14.26 -8.20 18.21
N LYS A 343 15.19 -8.42 17.28
CA LYS A 343 16.63 -8.54 17.57
C LYS A 343 17.38 -7.35 17.00
N LYS A 344 18.48 -6.99 17.65
CA LYS A 344 19.41 -5.98 17.13
C LYS A 344 19.89 -6.42 15.73
N SER A 345 19.90 -5.48 14.81
CA SER A 345 20.30 -5.70 13.42
C SER A 345 21.11 -4.52 12.88
N ALA A 346 21.86 -4.76 11.82
CA ALA A 346 22.27 -3.68 10.94
C ALA A 346 21.05 -3.11 10.19
N PRO A 347 21.11 -1.86 9.72
CA PRO A 347 20.16 -1.36 8.73
C PRO A 347 20.09 -2.29 7.53
N PHE A 348 18.92 -2.41 6.90
CA PHE A 348 18.83 -3.11 5.62
C PHE A 348 19.60 -2.35 4.54
N THR A 349 20.05 -3.05 3.51
CA THR A 349 20.71 -2.44 2.34
C THR A 349 19.64 -2.13 1.28
N PRO A 350 19.39 -0.84 0.97
CA PRO A 350 18.37 -0.51 -0.02
C PRO A 350 18.74 -1.05 -1.40
N MET A 351 17.73 -1.55 -2.12
CA MET A 351 17.81 -1.84 -3.55
C MET A 351 17.55 -0.53 -4.31
N TYR A 352 18.60 0.00 -4.94
CA TYR A 352 18.54 1.24 -5.72
C TYR A 352 18.37 0.96 -7.21
#